data_a0341311d7d3929c69904dbef3d6cc73
#
_entry.id   a0341311d7d3929c69904dbef3d6cc73
#
_cell.length_a   1.000
_cell.length_b   1.000
_cell.length_c   1.000
_cell.angle_alpha   90.00
_cell.angle_beta   90.00
_cell.angle_gamma   90.00
#
_symmetry.space_group_name_H-M   'P 1'
#
loop_
_entity.id
_entity.type
_entity.pdbx_description
1 polymer ?
#
loop_
_entity_poly.entity_id
_entity_poly.type
_entity_poly.pdbx_seq_one_letter_code
_entity_poly.pdbx_strand_id
1 'polypeptide(L)'
;MSEREVDRLFELPPEEFTAARNDVARRLKDEGNASAAADVKQLSKPTVATWAINQLAREQQGAVKLLLESAARLKKAQENALKSGGTGDALRRAQADERKALRELTQHAQAILERSGRSAGSTVRDKIASTLRSAAVDDAGRAALKAGRLTGEVKSSGFDVFAGLELPAKASRRSAPAKDDELAERRRKKDERESKRRELEKRARELTARANEDAKKAERAETEAGKARRAADKSRREADDAAAELDAFDP
;
A
#
# COMPACT_ATOMS: atom_id res chain seq x y z
N MET A 1 -2.17 -27.84 -17.63
CA MET A 1 -2.25 -27.27 -16.24
C MET A 1 -3.56 -26.52 -16.10
N SER A 2 -4.33 -26.79 -15.05
CA SER A 2 -5.54 -26.04 -14.76
C SER A 2 -5.20 -24.69 -14.12
N GLU A 3 -5.81 -23.60 -14.58
CA GLU A 3 -5.68 -22.29 -13.94
C GLU A 3 -6.00 -22.34 -12.43
N ARG A 4 -6.93 -23.22 -12.04
CA ARG A 4 -7.30 -23.46 -10.64
C ARG A 4 -6.16 -23.99 -9.77
N GLU A 5 -5.22 -24.76 -10.34
CA GLU A 5 -4.07 -25.25 -9.59
C GLU A 5 -3.07 -24.13 -9.29
N VAL A 6 -2.88 -23.21 -10.24
CA VAL A 6 -2.08 -22.00 -10.02
C VAL A 6 -2.74 -21.10 -8.98
N ASP A 7 -4.07 -20.91 -9.04
CA ASP A 7 -4.80 -20.09 -8.08
C ASP A 7 -4.61 -20.60 -6.65
N ARG A 8 -4.71 -21.90 -6.44
CA ARG A 8 -4.48 -22.53 -5.13
C ARG A 8 -3.10 -22.24 -4.56
N LEU A 9 -2.06 -22.19 -5.38
CA LEU A 9 -0.72 -21.83 -4.91
C LEU A 9 -0.67 -20.41 -4.35
N PHE A 10 -1.38 -19.46 -4.98
CA PHE A 10 -1.43 -18.06 -4.52
C PHE A 10 -2.42 -17.83 -3.35
N GLU A 11 -3.23 -18.80 -3.00
CA GLU A 11 -4.06 -18.81 -1.78
C GLU A 11 -3.25 -19.17 -0.53
N LEU A 12 -2.22 -20.00 -0.70
CA LEU A 12 -1.40 -20.47 0.42
C LEU A 12 -0.60 -19.35 1.08
N PRO A 13 -0.36 -19.45 2.38
CA PRO A 13 0.61 -18.61 3.06
C PRO A 13 1.97 -18.62 2.36
N PRO A 14 2.72 -17.49 2.34
CA PRO A 14 4.01 -17.44 1.67
C PRO A 14 4.99 -18.53 2.08
N GLU A 15 4.91 -18.98 3.34
CA GLU A 15 5.79 -20.03 3.90
C GLU A 15 5.57 -21.38 3.21
N GLU A 16 4.34 -21.69 2.84
CA GLU A 16 3.94 -22.95 2.22
C GLU A 16 4.09 -22.97 0.69
N PHE A 17 4.13 -21.77 0.09
CA PHE A 17 4.14 -21.62 -1.37
C PHE A 17 5.22 -22.45 -2.09
N THR A 18 6.46 -22.42 -1.59
CA THR A 18 7.59 -23.06 -2.28
C THR A 18 7.47 -24.59 -2.27
N ALA A 19 7.04 -25.17 -1.16
CA ALA A 19 6.83 -26.62 -1.06
C ALA A 19 5.69 -27.05 -1.99
N ALA A 20 4.53 -26.41 -1.89
CA ALA A 20 3.37 -26.71 -2.73
C ALA A 20 3.67 -26.52 -4.23
N ARG A 21 4.37 -25.44 -4.61
CA ARG A 21 4.81 -25.21 -6.00
C ARG A 21 5.68 -26.37 -6.52
N ASN A 22 6.63 -26.82 -5.71
CA ASN A 22 7.55 -27.89 -6.12
C ASN A 22 6.81 -29.23 -6.23
N ASP A 23 5.83 -29.50 -5.38
CA ASP A 23 5.01 -30.71 -5.43
C ASP A 23 4.10 -30.73 -6.67
N VAL A 24 3.48 -29.58 -7.01
CA VAL A 24 2.72 -29.44 -8.26
C VAL A 24 3.61 -29.64 -9.48
N ALA A 25 4.80 -29.04 -9.50
CA ALA A 25 5.74 -29.21 -10.60
C ALA A 25 6.21 -30.66 -10.76
N ARG A 26 6.44 -31.37 -9.65
CA ARG A 26 6.81 -32.80 -9.66
C ARG A 26 5.69 -33.65 -10.25
N ARG A 27 4.47 -33.49 -9.75
CA ARG A 27 3.30 -34.22 -10.26
C ARG A 27 3.10 -34.01 -11.76
N LEU A 28 3.15 -32.73 -12.24
CA LEU A 28 3.02 -32.42 -13.66
C LEU A 28 4.10 -33.09 -14.50
N LYS A 29 5.33 -33.21 -13.98
CA LYS A 29 6.43 -33.93 -14.66
C LYS A 29 6.14 -35.42 -14.74
N ASP A 30 5.64 -36.03 -13.65
CA ASP A 30 5.30 -37.44 -13.57
C ASP A 30 4.13 -37.81 -14.52
N GLU A 31 3.20 -36.85 -14.72
CA GLU A 31 2.10 -36.90 -15.70
C GLU A 31 2.59 -36.69 -17.17
N GLY A 32 3.88 -36.52 -17.40
CA GLY A 32 4.46 -36.29 -18.73
C GLY A 32 4.35 -34.85 -19.25
N ASN A 33 3.86 -33.91 -18.44
CA ASN A 33 3.68 -32.50 -18.82
C ASN A 33 4.87 -31.61 -18.38
N ALA A 34 6.04 -31.87 -18.99
CA ALA A 34 7.29 -31.21 -18.63
C ALA A 34 7.27 -29.68 -18.83
N SER A 35 6.56 -29.18 -19.86
CA SER A 35 6.42 -27.73 -20.11
C SER A 35 5.68 -27.06 -18.98
N ALA A 36 4.50 -27.57 -18.61
CA ALA A 36 3.73 -27.00 -17.50
C ALA A 36 4.47 -27.13 -16.16
N ALA A 37 5.24 -28.18 -15.94
CA ALA A 37 6.07 -28.32 -14.76
C ALA A 37 7.16 -27.24 -14.69
N ALA A 38 7.78 -26.89 -15.84
CA ALA A 38 8.76 -25.82 -15.93
C ALA A 38 8.12 -24.45 -15.65
N ASP A 39 6.93 -24.18 -16.20
CA ASP A 39 6.19 -22.92 -15.98
C ASP A 39 5.84 -22.73 -14.50
N VAL A 40 5.32 -23.78 -13.85
CA VAL A 40 5.03 -23.75 -12.40
C VAL A 40 6.28 -23.50 -11.59
N LYS A 41 7.38 -24.14 -11.92
CA LYS A 41 8.64 -24.00 -11.19
C LYS A 41 9.24 -22.60 -11.28
N GLN A 42 8.91 -21.83 -12.33
CA GLN A 42 9.34 -20.45 -12.50
C GLN A 42 8.51 -19.46 -11.66
N LEU A 43 7.36 -19.86 -11.12
CA LEU A 43 6.53 -18.99 -10.28
C LEU A 43 7.32 -18.55 -9.05
N SER A 44 7.46 -17.26 -8.88
CA SER A 44 8.15 -16.67 -7.74
C SER A 44 7.24 -16.66 -6.50
N LYS A 45 7.83 -16.95 -5.34
CA LYS A 45 7.15 -16.84 -4.05
C LYS A 45 6.68 -15.39 -3.82
N PRO A 46 5.39 -15.15 -3.51
CA PRO A 46 4.93 -13.81 -3.20
C PRO A 46 5.51 -13.30 -1.88
N THR A 47 5.80 -12.00 -1.81
CA THR A 47 6.10 -11.34 -0.54
C THR A 47 4.85 -11.30 0.35
N VAL A 48 5.01 -11.04 1.64
CA VAL A 48 3.87 -10.88 2.57
C VAL A 48 2.89 -9.81 2.08
N ALA A 49 3.40 -8.67 1.59
CA ALA A 49 2.58 -7.59 1.03
C ALA A 49 1.82 -8.05 -0.23
N THR A 50 2.50 -8.71 -1.14
CA THR A 50 1.91 -9.22 -2.40
C THR A 50 0.89 -10.33 -2.12
N TRP A 51 1.16 -11.21 -1.16
CA TRP A 51 0.20 -12.22 -0.72
C TRP A 51 -1.09 -11.57 -0.17
N ALA A 52 -0.97 -10.57 0.68
CA ALA A 52 -2.14 -9.85 1.20
C ALA A 52 -2.97 -9.21 0.08
N ILE A 53 -2.32 -8.66 -0.97
CA ILE A 53 -3.01 -8.12 -2.14
C ILE A 53 -3.68 -9.24 -2.94
N ASN A 54 -3.08 -10.43 -3.06
CA ASN A 54 -3.70 -11.55 -3.75
C ASN A 54 -4.95 -12.06 -3.01
N GLN A 55 -4.91 -12.14 -1.67
CA GLN A 55 -6.10 -12.46 -0.86
C GLN A 55 -7.17 -11.36 -1.01
N LEU A 56 -6.76 -10.08 -0.91
CA LEU A 56 -7.63 -8.93 -1.10
C LEU A 56 -8.36 -9.00 -2.47
N ALA A 57 -7.66 -9.35 -3.54
CA ALA A 57 -8.23 -9.43 -4.88
C ALA A 57 -9.33 -10.51 -4.98
N ARG A 58 -9.25 -11.56 -4.19
CA ARG A 58 -10.28 -12.61 -4.09
C ARG A 58 -11.46 -12.19 -3.23
N GLU A 59 -11.18 -11.59 -2.07
CA GLU A 59 -12.21 -11.19 -1.10
C GLU A 59 -12.98 -9.94 -1.52
N GLN A 60 -12.31 -8.99 -2.20
CA GLN A 60 -12.81 -7.62 -2.47
C GLN A 60 -12.79 -7.27 -3.96
N GLN A 61 -13.30 -8.16 -4.82
CA GLN A 61 -13.29 -7.98 -6.28
C GLN A 61 -13.92 -6.65 -6.73
N GLY A 62 -14.99 -6.21 -6.06
CA GLY A 62 -15.66 -4.94 -6.35
C GLY A 62 -14.75 -3.72 -6.07
N ALA A 63 -14.04 -3.73 -4.95
CA ALA A 63 -13.12 -2.64 -4.59
C ALA A 63 -11.89 -2.62 -5.52
N VAL A 64 -11.37 -3.77 -5.92
CA VAL A 64 -10.30 -3.88 -6.93
C VAL A 64 -10.77 -3.32 -8.27
N LYS A 65 -12.00 -3.65 -8.71
CA LYS A 65 -12.59 -3.10 -9.94
C LYS A 65 -12.66 -1.57 -9.87
N LEU A 66 -13.11 -1.00 -8.75
CA LEU A 66 -13.16 0.46 -8.56
C LEU A 66 -11.77 1.12 -8.64
N LEU A 67 -10.74 0.50 -8.08
CA LEU A 67 -9.36 0.98 -8.24
C LEU A 67 -8.95 1.01 -9.71
N LEU A 68 -9.16 -0.08 -10.44
CA LEU A 68 -8.78 -0.18 -11.84
C LEU A 68 -9.52 0.83 -12.72
N GLU A 69 -10.80 1.06 -12.46
CA GLU A 69 -11.60 2.07 -13.15
C GLU A 69 -11.13 3.49 -12.81
N SER A 70 -10.79 3.77 -11.54
CA SER A 70 -10.29 5.08 -11.13
C SER A 70 -8.92 5.38 -11.74
N ALA A 71 -8.02 4.38 -11.82
CA ALA A 71 -6.74 4.51 -12.49
C ALA A 71 -6.90 4.77 -14.01
N ALA A 72 -7.86 4.10 -14.66
CA ALA A 72 -8.17 4.35 -16.08
C ALA A 72 -8.73 5.77 -16.29
N ARG A 73 -9.62 6.24 -15.42
CA ARG A 73 -10.13 7.63 -15.45
C ARG A 73 -9.02 8.64 -15.24
N LEU A 74 -8.10 8.38 -14.30
CA LEU A 74 -6.95 9.24 -14.05
C LEU A 74 -6.05 9.34 -15.27
N LYS A 75 -5.72 8.20 -15.90
CA LYS A 75 -4.92 8.18 -17.15
C LYS A 75 -5.58 9.01 -18.25
N LYS A 76 -6.90 8.81 -18.47
CA LYS A 76 -7.65 9.58 -19.48
C LYS A 76 -7.70 11.08 -19.15
N ALA A 77 -7.85 11.45 -17.87
CA ALA A 77 -7.83 12.86 -17.46
C ALA A 77 -6.47 13.51 -17.67
N GLN A 78 -5.38 12.76 -17.45
CA GLN A 78 -4.01 13.22 -17.75
C GLN A 78 -3.79 13.42 -19.25
N GLU A 79 -4.19 12.46 -20.09
CA GLU A 79 -4.09 12.57 -21.54
C GLU A 79 -4.88 13.77 -22.09
N ASN A 80 -6.09 13.99 -21.56
CA ASN A 80 -6.91 15.14 -21.96
C ASN A 80 -6.29 16.48 -21.51
N ALA A 81 -5.73 16.54 -20.30
CA ALA A 81 -5.05 17.74 -19.82
C ALA A 81 -3.84 18.11 -20.68
N LEU A 82 -3.11 17.12 -21.20
CA LEU A 82 -1.97 17.32 -22.09
C LEU A 82 -2.37 17.77 -23.50
N LYS A 83 -3.53 17.28 -24.01
CA LYS A 83 -3.98 17.56 -25.39
C LYS A 83 -4.71 18.90 -25.54
N SER A 84 -5.51 19.28 -24.56
CA SER A 84 -6.49 20.37 -24.72
C SER A 84 -6.43 21.44 -23.65
N GLY A 85 -5.40 21.48 -22.80
CA GLY A 85 -5.34 22.42 -21.68
C GLY A 85 -6.54 22.27 -20.72
N GLY A 86 -7.10 21.06 -20.64
CA GLY A 86 -8.34 20.75 -19.94
C GLY A 86 -8.35 21.26 -18.50
N THR A 87 -9.54 21.57 -17.99
CA THR A 87 -9.74 22.10 -16.64
C THR A 87 -9.12 21.15 -15.62
N GLY A 88 -8.21 21.66 -14.79
CA GLY A 88 -7.55 20.87 -13.73
C GLY A 88 -8.50 20.20 -12.74
N ASP A 89 -9.80 20.49 -12.82
CA ASP A 89 -10.84 19.91 -11.96
C ASP A 89 -11.09 18.43 -12.24
N ALA A 90 -11.18 18.03 -13.51
CA ALA A 90 -11.36 16.63 -13.87
C ALA A 90 -10.16 15.77 -13.41
N LEU A 91 -8.95 16.30 -13.58
CA LEU A 91 -7.73 15.66 -13.11
C LEU A 91 -7.71 15.55 -11.58
N ARG A 92 -8.06 16.63 -10.86
CA ARG A 92 -8.13 16.63 -9.39
C ARG A 92 -9.12 15.63 -8.85
N ARG A 93 -10.31 15.52 -9.44
CA ARG A 93 -11.34 14.53 -9.07
C ARG A 93 -10.83 13.11 -9.30
N ALA A 94 -10.28 12.82 -10.48
CA ALA A 94 -9.74 11.50 -10.80
C ALA A 94 -8.61 11.09 -9.85
N GLN A 95 -7.72 12.02 -9.46
CA GLN A 95 -6.69 11.79 -8.46
C GLN A 95 -7.26 11.55 -7.05
N ALA A 96 -8.35 12.22 -6.69
CA ALA A 96 -9.01 12.02 -5.41
C ALA A 96 -9.66 10.64 -5.33
N ASP A 97 -10.33 10.21 -6.41
CA ASP A 97 -10.98 8.90 -6.52
C ASP A 97 -9.95 7.76 -6.44
N GLU A 98 -8.85 7.87 -7.18
CA GLU A 98 -7.76 6.88 -7.14
C GLU A 98 -7.15 6.78 -5.73
N ARG A 99 -6.85 7.93 -5.09
CA ARG A 99 -6.32 7.95 -3.72
C ARG A 99 -7.29 7.35 -2.71
N LYS A 100 -8.59 7.58 -2.87
CA LYS A 100 -9.62 6.99 -2.01
C LYS A 100 -9.63 5.47 -2.15
N ALA A 101 -9.71 4.95 -3.38
CA ALA A 101 -9.69 3.52 -3.65
C ALA A 101 -8.42 2.83 -3.12
N LEU A 102 -7.25 3.46 -3.30
CA LEU A 102 -5.98 2.94 -2.76
C LEU A 102 -5.99 2.87 -1.24
N ARG A 103 -6.51 3.90 -0.53
CA ARG A 103 -6.58 3.88 0.94
C ARG A 103 -7.49 2.76 1.44
N GLU A 104 -8.68 2.63 0.87
CA GLU A 104 -9.64 1.58 1.23
C GLU A 104 -9.05 0.18 1.04
N LEU A 105 -8.45 -0.09 -0.12
CA LEU A 105 -7.82 -1.38 -0.39
C LEU A 105 -6.60 -1.65 0.51
N THR A 106 -5.81 -0.61 0.82
CA THR A 106 -4.68 -0.77 1.75
C THR A 106 -5.16 -1.14 3.16
N GLN A 107 -6.26 -0.55 3.63
CA GLN A 107 -6.88 -0.91 4.92
C GLN A 107 -7.41 -2.35 4.92
N HIS A 108 -8.07 -2.78 3.85
CA HIS A 108 -8.54 -4.16 3.72
C HIS A 108 -7.37 -5.17 3.70
N ALA A 109 -6.30 -4.89 2.97
CA ALA A 109 -5.12 -5.74 2.95
C ALA A 109 -4.44 -5.81 4.33
N GLN A 110 -4.44 -4.70 5.07
CA GLN A 110 -3.97 -4.67 6.45
C GLN A 110 -4.81 -5.58 7.36
N ALA A 111 -6.13 -5.51 7.28
CA ALA A 111 -7.02 -6.38 8.04
C ALA A 111 -6.83 -7.88 7.70
N ILE A 112 -6.50 -8.21 6.44
CA ILE A 112 -6.14 -9.58 6.04
C ILE A 112 -4.85 -10.03 6.74
N LEU A 113 -3.82 -9.19 6.79
CA LEU A 113 -2.58 -9.50 7.50
C LEU A 113 -2.81 -9.71 8.99
N GLU A 114 -3.56 -8.83 9.64
CA GLU A 114 -3.90 -8.92 11.07
C GLU A 114 -4.66 -10.21 11.39
N ARG A 115 -5.67 -10.57 10.59
CA ARG A 115 -6.42 -11.85 10.74
C ARG A 115 -5.53 -13.08 10.55
N SER A 116 -4.46 -12.96 9.76
CA SER A 116 -3.48 -14.04 9.55
C SER A 116 -2.35 -14.04 10.58
N GLY A 117 -2.44 -13.23 11.64
CA GLY A 117 -1.42 -13.12 12.68
C GLY A 117 -0.13 -12.42 12.24
N ARG A 118 -0.17 -11.66 11.12
CA ARG A 118 1.00 -10.97 10.56
C ARG A 118 0.94 -9.48 10.86
N SER A 119 2.10 -8.91 11.19
CA SER A 119 2.19 -7.46 11.41
C SER A 119 2.07 -6.68 10.11
N ALA A 120 1.21 -5.66 10.12
CA ALA A 120 1.03 -4.69 9.03
C ALA A 120 1.76 -3.37 9.35
N GLY A 121 3.04 -3.42 9.65
CA GLY A 121 3.87 -2.23 9.90
C GLY A 121 3.85 -1.23 8.74
N SER A 122 4.30 0.02 8.99
CA SER A 122 4.26 1.11 8.00
C SER A 122 4.89 0.71 6.66
N THR A 123 6.07 0.08 6.69
CA THR A 123 6.77 -0.39 5.49
C THR A 123 5.94 -1.37 4.66
N VAL A 124 5.21 -2.29 5.30
CA VAL A 124 4.34 -3.25 4.60
C VAL A 124 3.15 -2.53 3.97
N ARG A 125 2.55 -1.57 4.68
CA ARG A 125 1.46 -0.75 4.13
C ARG A 125 1.89 0.07 2.92
N ASP A 126 3.07 0.69 2.99
CA ASP A 126 3.62 1.47 1.87
C ASP A 126 3.88 0.58 0.65
N LYS A 127 4.39 -0.64 0.88
CA LYS A 127 4.56 -1.64 -0.17
C LYS A 127 3.23 -2.09 -0.79
N ILE A 128 2.20 -2.31 0.02
CA ILE A 128 0.85 -2.62 -0.46
C ILE A 128 0.33 -1.49 -1.35
N ALA A 129 0.36 -0.24 -0.87
CA ALA A 129 -0.14 0.91 -1.60
C ALA A 129 0.62 1.15 -2.92
N SER A 130 1.96 1.02 -2.91
CA SER A 130 2.78 1.18 -4.11
C SER A 130 2.54 0.05 -5.12
N THR A 131 2.43 -1.20 -4.66
CA THR A 131 2.17 -2.35 -5.54
C THR A 131 0.77 -2.27 -6.17
N LEU A 132 -0.26 -1.90 -5.41
CA LEU A 132 -1.62 -1.69 -5.92
C LEU A 132 -1.64 -0.60 -7.00
N ARG A 133 -0.96 0.53 -6.75
CA ARG A 133 -0.87 1.64 -7.72
C ARG A 133 -0.16 1.19 -9.00
N SER A 134 1.00 0.55 -8.88
CA SER A 134 1.76 0.08 -10.04
C SER A 134 0.98 -0.96 -10.85
N ALA A 135 0.35 -1.93 -10.17
CA ALA A 135 -0.48 -2.94 -10.82
C ALA A 135 -1.72 -2.35 -11.52
N ALA A 136 -2.27 -1.23 -11.05
CA ALA A 136 -3.43 -0.59 -11.67
C ALA A 136 -3.09 0.15 -12.97
N VAL A 137 -1.83 0.52 -13.20
CA VAL A 137 -1.39 1.26 -14.39
C VAL A 137 -0.98 0.34 -15.53
N ASP A 138 -0.31 -0.77 -15.24
CA ASP A 138 0.22 -1.72 -16.21
C ASP A 138 -0.81 -2.79 -16.59
N ASP A 139 -0.89 -3.17 -17.87
CA ASP A 139 -1.89 -4.14 -18.35
C ASP A 139 -1.67 -5.55 -17.77
N ALA A 140 -0.42 -6.00 -17.72
CA ALA A 140 -0.06 -7.28 -17.11
C ALA A 140 -0.32 -7.26 -15.61
N GLY A 141 0.02 -6.17 -14.93
CA GLY A 141 -0.27 -5.93 -13.53
C GLY A 141 -1.77 -5.96 -13.23
N ARG A 142 -2.59 -5.33 -14.07
CA ARG A 142 -4.07 -5.36 -13.94
C ARG A 142 -4.64 -6.77 -14.07
N ALA A 143 -4.14 -7.55 -15.03
CA ALA A 143 -4.55 -8.93 -15.21
C ALA A 143 -4.15 -9.79 -14.00
N ALA A 144 -2.90 -9.68 -13.54
CA ALA A 144 -2.40 -10.39 -12.37
C ALA A 144 -3.13 -10.00 -11.08
N LEU A 145 -3.43 -8.70 -10.90
CA LEU A 145 -4.20 -8.20 -9.75
C LEU A 145 -5.62 -8.76 -9.74
N LYS A 146 -6.33 -8.71 -10.89
CA LYS A 146 -7.68 -9.30 -11.00
C LYS A 146 -7.69 -10.80 -10.70
N ALA A 147 -6.67 -11.53 -11.14
CA ALA A 147 -6.54 -12.95 -10.91
C ALA A 147 -6.04 -13.29 -9.49
N GLY A 148 -5.57 -12.31 -8.72
CA GLY A 148 -4.93 -12.56 -7.43
C GLY A 148 -3.63 -13.37 -7.56
N ARG A 149 -2.84 -13.14 -8.61
CA ARG A 149 -1.62 -13.88 -8.97
C ARG A 149 -0.39 -12.98 -9.05
N LEU A 150 -0.35 -11.90 -8.29
CA LEU A 150 0.86 -11.07 -8.21
C LEU A 150 2.00 -11.87 -7.56
N THR A 151 3.16 -11.88 -8.20
CA THR A 151 4.34 -12.65 -7.74
C THR A 151 5.38 -11.79 -7.02
N GLY A 152 5.38 -10.49 -7.23
CA GLY A 152 6.34 -9.56 -6.65
C GLY A 152 5.85 -8.12 -6.66
N GLU A 153 6.69 -7.22 -6.19
CA GLU A 153 6.45 -5.80 -6.38
C GLU A 153 6.49 -5.53 -7.88
N VAL A 154 5.36 -5.12 -8.46
CA VAL A 154 5.32 -4.66 -9.85
C VAL A 154 6.19 -3.40 -9.89
N LYS A 155 7.44 -3.57 -10.30
CA LYS A 155 8.29 -2.41 -10.63
C LYS A 155 7.61 -1.75 -11.80
N SER A 156 7.12 -0.54 -11.59
CA SER A 156 6.54 0.27 -12.66
C SER A 156 7.66 0.62 -13.66
N SER A 157 7.87 -0.27 -14.63
CA SER A 157 8.76 0.02 -15.76
C SER A 157 8.25 1.15 -16.65
N GLY A 158 7.08 1.72 -16.36
CA GLY A 158 6.48 2.81 -17.11
C GLY A 158 6.41 4.15 -16.38
N PHE A 159 6.57 4.22 -15.06
CA PHE A 159 6.45 5.49 -14.32
C PHE A 159 7.77 6.23 -14.17
N ASP A 160 8.90 5.54 -14.28
CA ASP A 160 10.22 6.19 -14.40
C ASP A 160 10.38 6.93 -15.73
N VAL A 161 9.62 6.55 -16.77
CA VAL A 161 9.62 7.27 -18.07
C VAL A 161 8.91 8.62 -17.92
N PHE A 162 7.95 8.80 -16.99
CA PHE A 162 7.28 10.08 -16.76
C PHE A 162 8.02 11.00 -15.77
N ALA A 163 8.91 10.47 -14.96
CA ALA A 163 9.82 11.28 -14.15
C ALA A 163 10.98 11.86 -14.97
N GLY A 164 11.16 11.39 -16.22
CA GLY A 164 12.21 11.79 -17.15
C GLY A 164 11.72 12.32 -18.50
N LEU A 165 10.42 12.59 -18.71
CA LEU A 165 9.93 13.19 -19.94
C LEU A 165 10.27 14.69 -19.96
N GLU A 166 11.51 14.97 -20.33
CA GLU A 166 11.81 16.15 -21.10
C GLU A 166 11.08 16.02 -22.44
N LEU A 167 10.12 16.93 -22.69
CA LEU A 167 9.46 17.09 -23.99
C LEU A 167 10.54 17.20 -25.06
N PRO A 168 10.48 16.45 -26.17
CA PRO A 168 11.41 16.63 -27.24
C PRO A 168 11.21 18.03 -27.86
N ALA A 169 12.08 18.95 -27.52
CA ALA A 169 12.21 20.19 -28.25
C ALA A 169 12.58 19.84 -29.70
N LYS A 170 11.82 20.40 -30.65
CA LYS A 170 12.02 20.34 -32.08
C LYS A 170 13.53 20.35 -32.43
N ALA A 171 13.94 19.33 -33.17
CA ALA A 171 15.25 19.28 -33.77
C ALA A 171 15.49 20.52 -34.63
N SER A 172 16.23 21.47 -34.12
CA SER A 172 16.93 22.47 -34.86
C SER A 172 18.41 22.13 -34.78
N ARG A 173 18.96 21.68 -35.92
CA ARG A 173 20.40 21.55 -36.11
C ARG A 173 21.04 22.92 -35.95
N ARG A 174 21.79 23.11 -34.86
CA ARG A 174 22.91 24.07 -34.80
C ARG A 174 23.82 23.72 -33.63
N SER A 175 25.09 23.43 -34.00
CA SER A 175 26.36 23.62 -33.29
C SER A 175 26.38 23.27 -31.77
N ALA A 176 27.17 22.27 -31.43
CA ALA A 176 27.60 21.96 -30.08
C ALA A 176 28.28 23.16 -29.40
N PRO A 177 27.88 23.43 -28.15
CA PRO A 177 28.84 23.88 -27.17
C PRO A 177 28.76 23.00 -25.90
N ALA A 178 29.93 22.75 -25.39
CA ALA A 178 30.31 22.48 -24.01
C ALA A 178 29.52 21.41 -23.23
N LYS A 179 30.03 20.19 -23.22
CA LYS A 179 29.69 19.09 -22.31
C LYS A 179 29.79 19.44 -20.80
N ASP A 180 30.46 20.52 -20.47
CA ASP A 180 30.72 20.94 -19.08
C ASP A 180 29.51 21.64 -18.43
N ASP A 181 28.74 22.41 -19.19
CA ASP A 181 27.56 23.12 -18.65
C ASP A 181 26.39 22.16 -18.35
N GLU A 182 26.17 21.17 -19.18
CA GLU A 182 25.13 20.16 -18.96
C GLU A 182 25.44 19.29 -17.74
N LEU A 183 26.71 18.98 -17.52
CA LEU A 183 27.16 18.23 -16.36
C LEU A 183 27.02 19.05 -15.07
N ALA A 184 27.29 20.33 -15.11
CA ALA A 184 27.11 21.26 -14.01
C ALA A 184 25.64 21.44 -13.63
N GLU A 185 24.75 21.53 -14.62
CA GLU A 185 23.31 21.64 -14.39
C GLU A 185 22.72 20.34 -13.79
N ARG A 186 23.16 19.17 -14.27
CA ARG A 186 22.79 17.86 -13.69
C ARG A 186 23.25 17.71 -12.23
N ARG A 187 24.45 18.20 -11.91
CA ARG A 187 24.97 18.22 -10.53
C ARG A 187 24.11 19.14 -9.64
N ARG A 188 23.82 20.37 -10.07
CA ARG A 188 22.95 21.29 -9.34
C ARG A 188 21.56 20.72 -9.08
N LYS A 189 20.90 20.12 -10.06
CA LYS A 189 19.60 19.47 -9.90
C LYS A 189 19.66 18.28 -8.96
N LYS A 190 20.76 17.53 -8.96
CA LYS A 190 20.98 16.43 -8.01
C LYS A 190 21.13 16.94 -6.57
N ASP A 191 21.95 17.95 -6.38
CA ASP A 191 22.23 18.55 -5.07
C ASP A 191 20.96 19.20 -4.47
N GLU A 192 20.17 19.88 -5.29
CA GLU A 192 18.88 20.46 -4.89
C GLU A 192 17.86 19.38 -4.47
N ARG A 193 17.78 18.29 -5.23
CA ARG A 193 16.92 17.14 -4.87
C ARG A 193 17.39 16.48 -3.58
N GLU A 194 18.68 16.33 -3.39
CA GLU A 194 19.24 15.73 -2.20
C GLU A 194 19.06 16.62 -0.96
N SER A 195 19.23 17.94 -1.11
CA SER A 195 18.91 18.93 -0.07
C SER A 195 17.45 18.88 0.34
N LYS A 196 16.54 18.90 -0.63
CA LYS A 196 15.09 18.82 -0.38
C LYS A 196 14.67 17.49 0.24
N ARG A 197 15.31 16.40 -0.13
CA ARG A 197 15.10 15.10 0.51
C ARG A 197 15.52 15.12 1.97
N ARG A 198 16.70 15.68 2.29
CA ARG A 198 17.19 15.81 3.68
C ARG A 198 16.26 16.67 4.53
N GLU A 199 15.74 17.76 3.97
CA GLU A 199 14.77 18.62 4.66
C GLU A 199 13.46 17.88 4.95
N LEU A 200 12.92 17.13 3.98
CA LEU A 200 11.71 16.32 4.17
C LEU A 200 11.92 15.18 5.17
N GLU A 201 13.09 14.53 5.15
CA GLU A 201 13.45 13.50 6.14
C GLU A 201 13.54 14.08 7.55
N LYS A 202 14.13 15.28 7.71
CA LYS A 202 14.18 15.99 8.99
C LYS A 202 12.78 16.30 9.51
N ARG A 203 11.95 16.90 8.66
CA ARG A 203 10.56 17.21 9.00
C ARG A 203 9.73 15.95 9.35
N ALA A 204 9.92 14.86 8.64
CA ALA A 204 9.27 13.60 8.95
C ALA A 204 9.68 13.05 10.33
N ARG A 205 10.96 13.12 10.68
CA ARG A 205 11.46 12.73 12.02
C ARG A 205 10.88 13.60 13.13
N GLU A 206 10.83 14.92 12.93
CA GLU A 206 10.24 15.87 13.90
C GLU A 206 8.74 15.59 14.13
N LEU A 207 7.97 15.37 13.06
CA LEU A 207 6.56 15.04 13.16
C LEU A 207 6.32 13.69 13.84
N THR A 208 7.16 12.69 13.56
CA THR A 208 7.08 11.37 14.21
C THR A 208 7.39 11.47 15.70
N ALA A 209 8.42 12.25 16.06
CA ALA A 209 8.77 12.48 17.48
C ALA A 209 7.61 13.16 18.22
N ARG A 210 7.01 14.20 17.62
CA ARG A 210 5.84 14.90 18.18
C ARG A 210 4.63 13.97 18.34
N ALA A 211 4.33 13.17 17.34
CA ALA A 211 3.24 12.20 17.41
C ALA A 211 3.45 11.17 18.54
N ASN A 212 4.69 10.71 18.74
CA ASN A 212 5.02 9.81 19.84
C ASN A 212 4.89 10.46 21.23
N GLU A 213 5.24 11.74 21.33
CA GLU A 213 5.04 12.49 22.58
C GLU A 213 3.55 12.70 22.89
N ASP A 214 2.76 13.04 21.89
CA ASP A 214 1.32 13.23 22.04
C ASP A 214 0.61 11.91 22.40
N ALA A 215 1.05 10.78 21.80
CA ALA A 215 0.56 9.45 22.18
C ALA A 215 0.87 9.12 23.66
N LYS A 216 2.09 9.41 24.15
CA LYS A 216 2.45 9.22 25.55
C LYS A 216 1.64 10.10 26.50
N LYS A 217 1.32 11.33 26.10
CA LYS A 217 0.47 12.23 26.89
C LYS A 217 -0.95 11.70 26.98
N ALA A 218 -1.50 11.20 25.86
CA ALA A 218 -2.81 10.57 25.83
C ALA A 218 -2.88 9.34 26.76
N GLU A 219 -1.89 8.46 26.69
CA GLU A 219 -1.81 7.28 27.57
C GLU A 219 -1.78 7.62 29.07
N ARG A 220 -1.00 8.67 29.43
CA ARG A 220 -0.97 9.18 30.82
C ARG A 220 -2.32 9.74 31.22
N ALA A 221 -2.97 10.52 30.37
CA ALA A 221 -4.29 11.07 30.64
C ALA A 221 -5.37 9.98 30.83
N GLU A 222 -5.32 8.91 30.02
CA GLU A 222 -6.21 7.75 30.18
C GLU A 222 -5.96 7.03 31.50
N THR A 223 -4.69 6.87 31.90
CA THR A 223 -4.33 6.26 33.18
C THR A 223 -4.86 7.08 34.36
N GLU A 224 -4.68 8.40 34.34
CA GLU A 224 -5.19 9.30 35.37
C GLU A 224 -6.73 9.34 35.42
N ALA A 225 -7.38 9.37 34.27
CA ALA A 225 -8.84 9.27 34.17
C ALA A 225 -9.37 7.94 34.76
N GLY A 226 -8.65 6.84 34.51
CA GLY A 226 -8.97 5.54 35.11
C GLY A 226 -8.87 5.53 36.63
N LYS A 227 -7.82 6.16 37.20
CA LYS A 227 -7.68 6.32 38.65
C LYS A 227 -8.78 7.19 39.25
N ALA A 228 -9.10 8.30 38.62
CA ALA A 228 -10.15 9.22 39.06
C ALA A 228 -11.54 8.51 39.06
N ARG A 229 -11.86 7.72 38.04
CA ARG A 229 -13.09 6.93 37.98
C ARG A 229 -13.16 5.92 39.15
N ARG A 230 -12.09 5.17 39.41
CA ARG A 230 -12.06 4.22 40.54
C ARG A 230 -12.25 4.89 41.89
N ALA A 231 -11.65 6.09 42.06
CA ALA A 231 -11.83 6.88 43.28
C ALA A 231 -13.28 7.36 43.42
N ALA A 232 -13.90 7.84 42.37
CA ALA A 232 -15.30 8.26 42.34
C ALA A 232 -16.25 7.07 42.64
N ASP A 233 -16.01 5.90 42.04
CA ASP A 233 -16.80 4.70 42.29
C ASP A 233 -16.68 4.23 43.75
N LYS A 234 -15.48 4.35 44.35
CA LYS A 234 -15.27 4.05 45.76
C LYS A 234 -16.06 5.00 46.66
N SER A 235 -15.93 6.30 46.47
CA SER A 235 -16.65 7.31 47.24
C SER A 235 -18.17 7.15 47.12
N ARG A 236 -18.66 6.76 45.93
CA ARG A 236 -20.08 6.50 45.72
C ARG A 236 -20.57 5.29 46.54
N ARG A 237 -19.82 4.19 46.57
CA ARG A 237 -20.15 3.03 47.41
C ARG A 237 -20.16 3.38 48.90
N GLU A 238 -19.14 4.14 49.37
CA GLU A 238 -19.09 4.61 50.74
C GLU A 238 -20.29 5.48 51.10
N ALA A 239 -20.78 6.32 50.16
CA ALA A 239 -21.99 7.12 50.36
C ALA A 239 -23.27 6.25 50.38
N ASP A 240 -23.37 5.27 49.45
CA ASP A 240 -24.51 4.33 49.40
C ASP A 240 -24.56 3.48 50.64
N ASP A 241 -23.42 3.00 51.17
CA ASP A 241 -23.32 2.24 52.43
C ASP A 241 -23.76 3.08 53.64
N ALA A 242 -23.29 4.33 53.74
CA ALA A 242 -23.69 5.26 54.78
C ALA A 242 -25.19 5.62 54.75
N ALA A 243 -25.75 5.74 53.54
CA ALA A 243 -27.20 5.96 53.38
C ALA A 243 -28.02 4.74 53.87
N ALA A 244 -27.55 3.53 53.52
CA ALA A 244 -28.20 2.29 54.00
C ALA A 244 -28.12 2.11 55.52
N GLU A 245 -26.99 2.50 56.14
CA GLU A 245 -26.86 2.50 57.62
C GLU A 245 -27.82 3.52 58.25
N LEU A 246 -27.99 4.70 57.64
CA LEU A 246 -28.94 5.73 58.13
C LEU A 246 -30.38 5.22 58.04
N ASP A 247 -30.78 4.63 56.91
CA ASP A 247 -32.13 4.05 56.72
C ASP A 247 -32.43 2.93 57.66
N ALA A 248 -31.41 2.16 58.09
CA ALA A 248 -31.55 1.09 59.07
C ALA A 248 -31.66 1.60 60.53
N PHE A 249 -31.30 2.86 60.80
CA PHE A 249 -31.32 3.49 62.10
C PHE A 249 -32.64 4.24 62.41
N ASP A 250 -33.41 4.55 61.35
CA ASP A 250 -34.70 5.23 61.48
C ASP A 250 -35.84 4.23 61.31
N PRO A 251 -36.49 3.75 62.44
CA PRO A 251 -37.50 2.66 62.41
C PRO A 251 -38.87 3.16 61.93
#